data_a2caf62d6efc64535c3bcc7864bf2feb
#
_entry.id   a2caf62d6efc64535c3bcc7864bf2feb
#
_cell.length_a   1.000
_cell.length_b   1.000
_cell.length_c   1.000
_cell.angle_alpha   90.00
_cell.angle_beta   90.00
_cell.angle_gamma   90.00
#
_symmetry.space_group_name_H-M   'P 1'
#
loop_
_entity.id
_entity.type
_entity.pdbx_description
1 polymer ?
#
loop_
_entity_poly.entity_id
_entity_poly.type
_entity_poly.pdbx_seq_one_letter_code
_entity_poly.pdbx_strand_id
1 'polypeptide(L)'
;MAYSIDFRKKVLCYCERTGSITEASHVFQISRNTIYGWLKLKEKTGELNHQVKGTKPRKVDRDRLKNYLTDNPDAYLTEIASEFGCHPTTIHYALKAMGYTRKKRTNIYYEQDPEKVALFLKNFNSLKHLAPVYIDETGFDIYFYREYGRSLKGQLIRGKVSGRRYQRISLVAELTNGELIAPMTYEETMTSDFFEAWFQKFLLPTLNTPSVIIMDNARFHRMGKLELLCEEFGHKLLPLPPYSPEYNPIEKTWAHIKKHLKKVLPSCNTFYEALLSCSCFNWL
;
A
#
# COMPACT_ATOMS: atom_id res chain seq x y z
N MET A 1 41.41 12.61 -17.79
CA MET A 1 41.55 11.37 -16.99
C MET A 1 42.39 11.65 -15.75
N ALA A 2 42.05 11.01 -14.61
CA ALA A 2 42.86 11.15 -13.41
C ALA A 2 44.02 10.13 -13.46
N TYR A 3 45.24 10.58 -13.27
CA TYR A 3 46.43 9.70 -13.21
C TYR A 3 46.39 8.82 -11.96
N SER A 4 46.83 7.53 -12.08
CA SER A 4 46.91 6.61 -10.95
C SER A 4 47.90 7.07 -9.89
N ILE A 5 47.69 6.64 -8.65
CA ILE A 5 48.61 6.99 -7.54
C ILE A 5 50.02 6.48 -7.79
N ASP A 6 50.17 5.28 -8.33
CA ASP A 6 51.46 4.70 -8.62
C ASP A 6 52.22 5.47 -9.71
N PHE A 7 51.50 5.95 -10.73
CA PHE A 7 52.08 6.82 -11.74
C PHE A 7 52.54 8.16 -11.13
N ARG A 8 51.74 8.78 -10.24
CA ARG A 8 52.16 10.02 -9.55
C ARG A 8 53.40 9.80 -8.70
N LYS A 9 53.47 8.67 -7.97
CA LYS A 9 54.67 8.31 -7.19
C LYS A 9 55.91 8.15 -8.07
N LYS A 10 55.79 7.45 -9.21
CA LYS A 10 56.91 7.26 -10.17
C LYS A 10 57.41 8.59 -10.69
N VAL A 11 56.54 9.49 -11.09
CA VAL A 11 56.90 10.83 -11.59
C VAL A 11 57.62 11.66 -10.53
N LEU A 12 57.07 11.68 -9.29
CA LEU A 12 57.70 12.46 -8.20
C LEU A 12 59.05 11.87 -7.77
N CYS A 13 59.19 10.58 -7.73
CA CYS A 13 60.49 9.91 -7.47
C CYS A 13 61.52 10.23 -8.55
N TYR A 14 61.08 10.31 -9.81
CA TYR A 14 61.93 10.76 -10.91
C TYR A 14 62.36 12.20 -10.73
N CYS A 15 61.45 13.08 -10.35
CA CYS A 15 61.76 14.51 -10.05
C CYS A 15 62.78 14.62 -8.89
N GLU A 16 62.62 13.84 -7.83
CA GLU A 16 63.52 13.81 -6.68
C GLU A 16 64.94 13.32 -7.08
N ARG A 17 65.02 12.31 -7.96
CA ARG A 17 66.27 11.76 -8.45
C ARG A 17 67.05 12.68 -9.39
N THR A 18 66.34 13.36 -10.34
CA THR A 18 66.96 14.18 -11.37
C THR A 18 67.06 15.65 -10.99
N GLY A 19 66.35 16.11 -9.99
CA GLY A 19 66.23 17.52 -9.60
C GLY A 19 65.53 18.39 -10.62
N SER A 20 64.98 17.81 -11.73
CA SER A 20 64.43 18.55 -12.85
C SER A 20 62.98 18.21 -13.15
N ILE A 21 62.07 19.10 -12.78
CA ILE A 21 60.63 18.97 -13.10
C ILE A 21 60.37 19.11 -14.61
N THR A 22 61.23 19.88 -15.29
CA THR A 22 61.16 20.08 -16.76
C THR A 22 61.45 18.77 -17.48
N GLU A 23 62.51 18.06 -17.09
CA GLU A 23 62.86 16.78 -17.65
C GLU A 23 61.77 15.70 -17.37
N ALA A 24 61.27 15.63 -16.13
CA ALA A 24 60.16 14.75 -15.80
C ALA A 24 58.91 15.04 -16.64
N SER A 25 58.61 16.31 -16.87
CA SER A 25 57.48 16.71 -17.73
C SER A 25 57.63 16.19 -19.17
N HIS A 26 58.84 16.23 -19.73
CA HIS A 26 59.11 15.67 -21.06
C HIS A 26 59.08 14.15 -21.08
N VAL A 27 59.74 13.50 -20.13
CA VAL A 27 59.83 12.02 -20.07
C VAL A 27 58.46 11.36 -19.89
N PHE A 28 57.65 11.90 -19.02
CA PHE A 28 56.33 11.34 -18.72
C PHE A 28 55.18 11.99 -19.53
N GLN A 29 55.47 12.93 -20.40
CA GLN A 29 54.51 13.65 -21.26
C GLN A 29 53.34 14.25 -20.48
N ILE A 30 53.64 14.88 -19.35
CA ILE A 30 52.63 15.55 -18.49
C ILE A 30 53.02 17.02 -18.26
N SER A 31 52.04 17.86 -18.04
CA SER A 31 52.26 19.28 -17.78
C SER A 31 53.05 19.48 -16.47
N ARG A 32 54.01 20.40 -16.49
CA ARG A 32 54.72 20.86 -15.29
C ARG A 32 53.75 21.28 -14.19
N ASN A 33 52.67 21.97 -14.55
CA ASN A 33 51.63 22.40 -13.60
C ASN A 33 50.94 21.21 -12.87
N THR A 34 50.82 20.05 -13.54
CA THR A 34 50.29 18.83 -12.93
C THR A 34 51.26 18.30 -11.88
N ILE A 35 52.57 18.29 -12.17
CA ILE A 35 53.59 17.86 -11.22
C ILE A 35 53.65 18.82 -10.01
N TYR A 36 53.67 20.11 -10.23
CA TYR A 36 53.61 21.10 -9.13
C TYR A 36 52.36 20.92 -8.29
N GLY A 37 51.21 20.61 -8.90
CA GLY A 37 49.97 20.32 -8.18
C GLY A 37 50.09 19.10 -7.26
N TRP A 38 50.81 18.03 -7.70
CA TRP A 38 51.05 16.83 -6.89
C TRP A 38 52.06 17.08 -5.77
N LEU A 39 53.12 17.87 -6.02
CA LEU A 39 54.07 18.27 -4.98
C LEU A 39 53.37 19.10 -3.90
N LYS A 40 52.58 20.07 -4.27
CA LYS A 40 51.83 20.89 -3.33
C LYS A 40 50.78 20.10 -2.54
N LEU A 41 50.16 19.09 -3.18
CA LEU A 41 49.26 18.16 -2.51
C LEU A 41 50.00 17.31 -1.49
N LYS A 42 51.15 16.71 -1.86
CA LYS A 42 52.01 15.86 -0.99
C LYS A 42 52.51 16.70 0.22
N GLU A 43 52.93 17.93 -0.01
CA GLU A 43 53.41 18.84 1.04
C GLU A 43 52.27 19.19 2.05
N LYS A 44 51.05 19.44 1.54
CA LYS A 44 49.93 19.83 2.38
C LYS A 44 49.26 18.67 3.12
N THR A 45 49.22 17.47 2.56
CA THR A 45 48.42 16.35 3.08
C THR A 45 49.25 15.11 3.45
N GLY A 46 50.54 15.10 3.11
CA GLY A 46 51.37 13.91 3.26
C GLY A 46 51.12 12.80 2.22
N GLU A 47 50.02 12.90 1.49
CA GLU A 47 49.55 11.86 0.56
C GLU A 47 49.32 12.38 -0.86
N LEU A 48 49.30 11.46 -1.83
CA LEU A 48 48.99 11.76 -3.24
C LEU A 48 47.55 11.40 -3.62
N ASN A 49 46.74 11.00 -2.62
CA ASN A 49 45.33 10.67 -2.81
C ASN A 49 44.53 11.92 -3.10
N HIS A 50 43.53 11.82 -3.97
CA HIS A 50 42.58 12.88 -4.18
C HIS A 50 41.78 13.08 -2.89
N GLN A 51 41.94 14.24 -2.27
CA GLN A 51 41.15 14.60 -1.10
C GLN A 51 39.69 14.79 -1.53
N VAL A 52 38.80 13.93 -1.05
CA VAL A 52 37.37 14.13 -1.20
C VAL A 52 37.01 15.36 -0.36
N LYS A 53 36.74 16.49 -1.00
CA LYS A 53 36.13 17.63 -0.30
C LYS A 53 34.88 17.12 0.38
N GLY A 54 34.78 17.33 1.68
CA GLY A 54 33.64 16.89 2.49
C GLY A 54 32.31 17.18 1.78
N THR A 55 31.42 16.25 1.78
CA THR A 55 30.07 16.41 1.23
C THR A 55 29.43 17.66 1.85
N LYS A 56 28.90 18.55 1.02
CA LYS A 56 28.13 19.70 1.49
C LYS A 56 27.09 19.22 2.51
N PRO A 57 26.87 19.94 3.61
CA PRO A 57 25.84 19.57 4.58
C PRO A 57 24.52 19.38 3.84
N ARG A 58 23.77 18.33 4.24
CA ARG A 58 22.48 18.03 3.62
C ARG A 58 21.52 19.19 3.90
N LYS A 59 20.74 19.59 2.90
CA LYS A 59 19.74 20.67 3.03
C LYS A 59 18.65 20.34 4.05
N VAL A 60 18.41 19.05 4.33
CA VAL A 60 17.39 18.57 5.26
C VAL A 60 18.06 17.73 6.32
N ASP A 61 17.91 18.13 7.58
CA ASP A 61 18.29 17.35 8.74
C ASP A 61 17.34 16.14 8.83
N ARG A 62 17.92 14.95 8.83
CA ARG A 62 17.15 13.69 8.84
C ARG A 62 16.54 13.37 10.20
N ASP A 63 17.20 13.72 11.27
CA ASP A 63 16.70 13.45 12.62
C ASP A 63 15.54 14.38 12.94
N ARG A 64 15.65 15.67 12.60
CA ARG A 64 14.54 16.61 12.67
C ARG A 64 13.36 16.16 11.79
N LEU A 65 13.63 15.68 10.56
CA LEU A 65 12.59 15.17 9.66
C LEU A 65 11.89 13.93 10.25
N LYS A 66 12.63 13.02 10.86
CA LYS A 66 12.07 11.84 11.52
C LYS A 66 11.15 12.22 12.67
N ASN A 67 11.58 13.15 13.54
CA ASN A 67 10.77 13.63 14.66
C ASN A 67 9.49 14.30 14.16
N TYR A 68 9.60 15.19 13.16
CA TYR A 68 8.45 15.85 12.56
C TYR A 68 7.40 14.84 12.03
N LEU A 69 7.85 13.75 11.37
CA LEU A 69 6.96 12.70 10.87
C LEU A 69 6.35 11.83 11.97
N THR A 70 6.99 11.74 13.13
CA THR A 70 6.41 11.05 14.28
C THR A 70 5.21 11.83 14.82
N ASP A 71 5.34 13.15 14.87
CA ASP A 71 4.28 14.05 15.34
C ASP A 71 3.21 14.30 14.28
N ASN A 72 3.59 14.26 12.98
CA ASN A 72 2.73 14.56 11.84
C ASN A 72 2.80 13.44 10.77
N PRO A 73 2.29 12.24 11.05
CA PRO A 73 2.46 11.06 10.17
C PRO A 73 1.72 11.16 8.84
N ASP A 74 0.76 12.04 8.72
CA ASP A 74 -0.10 12.26 7.54
C ASP A 74 0.21 13.56 6.78
N ALA A 75 1.25 14.30 7.19
CA ALA A 75 1.65 15.55 6.54
C ALA A 75 1.96 15.37 5.05
N TYR A 76 1.46 16.30 4.23
CA TYR A 76 1.79 16.35 2.81
C TYR A 76 3.24 16.80 2.58
N LEU A 77 3.85 16.34 1.48
CA LEU A 77 5.21 16.76 1.11
C LEU A 77 5.37 18.28 1.01
N THR A 78 4.31 18.99 0.66
CA THR A 78 4.26 20.45 0.60
C THR A 78 4.34 21.10 1.98
N GLU A 79 3.65 20.54 2.96
CA GLU A 79 3.65 21.01 4.35
C GLU A 79 5.03 20.79 4.97
N ILE A 80 5.58 19.57 4.83
CA ILE A 80 6.93 19.24 5.29
C ILE A 80 7.96 20.18 4.61
N ALA A 81 7.83 20.39 3.30
CA ALA A 81 8.76 21.25 2.56
C ALA A 81 8.71 22.71 3.04
N SER A 82 7.53 23.20 3.38
CA SER A 82 7.35 24.55 3.97
C SER A 82 8.06 24.65 5.32
N GLU A 83 7.88 23.66 6.21
CA GLU A 83 8.53 23.60 7.54
C GLU A 83 10.06 23.58 7.44
N PHE A 84 10.61 22.87 6.43
CA PHE A 84 12.05 22.74 6.22
C PHE A 84 12.65 23.77 5.26
N GLY A 85 11.88 24.74 4.78
CA GLY A 85 12.34 25.78 3.86
C GLY A 85 12.95 25.24 2.56
N CYS A 86 12.38 24.17 2.00
CA CYS A 86 12.92 23.50 0.82
C CYS A 86 11.81 23.09 -0.17
N HIS A 87 12.21 22.62 -1.36
CA HIS A 87 11.25 22.14 -2.35
C HIS A 87 10.71 20.74 -1.98
N PRO A 88 9.42 20.40 -2.23
CA PRO A 88 8.83 19.10 -1.94
C PRO A 88 9.60 17.91 -2.51
N THR A 89 10.24 18.06 -3.67
CA THR A 89 11.11 17.03 -4.27
C THR A 89 12.31 16.69 -3.38
N THR A 90 12.87 17.69 -2.66
CA THR A 90 13.98 17.47 -1.72
C THR A 90 13.55 16.59 -0.57
N ILE A 91 12.36 16.83 -0.01
CA ILE A 91 11.74 15.98 1.02
C ILE A 91 11.48 14.59 0.48
N HIS A 92 10.91 14.45 -0.72
CA HIS A 92 10.67 13.15 -1.34
C HIS A 92 11.94 12.28 -1.40
N TYR A 93 13.06 12.84 -1.89
CA TYR A 93 14.32 12.11 -1.95
C TYR A 93 14.93 11.84 -0.58
N ALA A 94 14.79 12.75 0.39
CA ALA A 94 15.23 12.53 1.75
C ALA A 94 14.46 11.36 2.39
N LEU A 95 13.14 11.33 2.28
CA LEU A 95 12.29 10.25 2.78
C LEU A 95 12.62 8.90 2.11
N LYS A 96 12.77 8.89 0.79
CA LYS A 96 13.17 7.69 0.05
C LYS A 96 14.52 7.14 0.53
N ALA A 97 15.51 8.02 0.76
CA ALA A 97 16.82 7.64 1.27
C ALA A 97 16.81 7.18 2.74
N MET A 98 15.76 7.53 3.51
CA MET A 98 15.52 7.07 4.87
C MET A 98 14.63 5.80 4.92
N GLY A 99 14.21 5.26 3.77
CA GLY A 99 13.35 4.07 3.70
C GLY A 99 11.85 4.34 3.94
N TYR A 100 11.43 5.61 4.00
CA TYR A 100 10.02 5.94 4.14
C TYR A 100 9.28 5.72 2.82
N THR A 101 8.12 5.09 2.90
CA THR A 101 7.23 4.89 1.75
C THR A 101 5.84 5.42 2.07
N ARG A 102 5.18 5.98 1.05
CA ARG A 102 3.78 6.40 1.20
C ARG A 102 2.90 5.17 1.43
N LYS A 103 2.19 5.14 2.54
CA LYS A 103 1.21 4.10 2.88
C LYS A 103 -0.20 4.66 2.76
N LYS A 104 -1.17 3.82 2.40
CA LYS A 104 -2.57 4.15 2.59
C LYS A 104 -2.84 4.16 4.09
N ARG A 105 -3.40 5.26 4.62
CA ARG A 105 -3.81 5.34 6.02
C ARG A 105 -4.94 4.34 6.26
N THR A 106 -4.82 3.54 7.30
CA THR A 106 -5.93 2.75 7.81
C THR A 106 -6.79 3.69 8.65
N ASN A 107 -8.04 3.90 8.24
CA ASN A 107 -8.96 4.72 9.00
C ASN A 107 -9.46 3.90 10.19
N ILE A 108 -9.37 4.49 11.38
CA ILE A 108 -10.01 4.01 12.59
C ILE A 108 -11.14 5.00 12.85
N TYR A 109 -12.35 4.49 13.06
CA TYR A 109 -13.49 5.34 13.36
C TYR A 109 -13.41 5.87 14.79
N TYR A 110 -13.84 7.11 15.00
CA TYR A 110 -13.88 7.70 16.35
C TYR A 110 -14.83 6.95 17.29
N GLU A 111 -15.86 6.33 16.71
CA GLU A 111 -16.87 5.55 17.41
C GLU A 111 -16.43 4.13 17.75
N GLN A 112 -15.23 3.73 17.31
CA GLN A 112 -14.68 2.41 17.64
C GLN A 112 -14.33 2.36 19.13
N ASP A 113 -14.79 1.30 19.80
CA ASP A 113 -14.57 1.05 21.21
C ASP A 113 -13.35 0.11 21.38
N PRO A 114 -12.22 0.61 21.94
CA PRO A 114 -11.00 -0.21 22.11
C PRO A 114 -11.20 -1.42 23.02
N GLU A 115 -12.10 -1.35 24.00
CA GLU A 115 -12.35 -2.47 24.92
C GLU A 115 -13.09 -3.60 24.20
N LYS A 116 -14.08 -3.27 23.36
CA LYS A 116 -14.78 -4.24 22.51
C LYS A 116 -13.85 -4.88 21.49
N VAL A 117 -12.94 -4.10 20.90
CA VAL A 117 -11.92 -4.62 20.00
C VAL A 117 -10.98 -5.59 20.74
N ALA A 118 -10.51 -5.24 21.93
CA ALA A 118 -9.66 -6.10 22.73
C ALA A 118 -10.37 -7.42 23.11
N LEU A 119 -11.64 -7.33 23.48
CA LEU A 119 -12.47 -8.50 23.80
C LEU A 119 -12.65 -9.41 22.56
N PHE A 120 -12.98 -8.82 21.41
CA PHE A 120 -13.08 -9.55 20.14
C PHE A 120 -11.79 -10.27 19.81
N LEU A 121 -10.64 -9.61 19.88
CA LEU A 121 -9.34 -10.22 19.60
C LEU A 121 -9.00 -11.35 20.58
N LYS A 122 -9.35 -11.20 21.87
CA LYS A 122 -9.19 -12.25 22.88
C LYS A 122 -10.04 -13.47 22.52
N ASN A 123 -11.33 -13.27 22.20
CA ASN A 123 -12.25 -14.33 21.81
C ASN A 123 -11.81 -15.01 20.51
N PHE A 124 -11.43 -14.23 19.49
CA PHE A 124 -10.91 -14.76 18.23
C PHE A 124 -9.66 -15.62 18.45
N ASN A 125 -8.74 -15.19 19.31
CA ASN A 125 -7.53 -15.94 19.66
C ASN A 125 -7.85 -17.28 20.35
N SER A 126 -8.91 -17.36 21.16
CA SER A 126 -9.34 -18.61 21.78
C SER A 126 -9.96 -19.59 20.79
N LEU A 127 -10.45 -19.09 19.66
CA LEU A 127 -11.11 -19.88 18.60
C LEU A 127 -10.20 -20.16 17.39
N LYS A 128 -8.89 -19.93 17.50
CA LYS A 128 -7.92 -20.17 16.40
C LYS A 128 -7.84 -21.62 15.89
N HIS A 129 -8.36 -22.57 16.65
CA HIS A 129 -8.47 -23.96 16.24
C HIS A 129 -9.61 -24.22 15.25
N LEU A 130 -10.53 -23.25 15.09
CA LEU A 130 -11.61 -23.27 14.13
C LEU A 130 -11.22 -22.53 12.85
N ALA A 131 -11.77 -22.95 11.71
CA ALA A 131 -11.58 -22.26 10.45
C ALA A 131 -12.33 -20.92 10.45
N PRO A 132 -11.67 -19.77 10.17
CA PRO A 132 -12.36 -18.49 10.12
C PRO A 132 -13.14 -18.34 8.81
N VAL A 133 -14.39 -17.92 8.95
CA VAL A 133 -15.35 -17.66 7.88
C VAL A 133 -15.87 -16.26 8.05
N TYR A 134 -15.66 -15.40 7.06
CA TYR A 134 -16.05 -14.00 7.11
C TYR A 134 -17.23 -13.74 6.21
N ILE A 135 -18.31 -13.16 6.75
CA ILE A 135 -19.53 -12.84 6.01
C ILE A 135 -19.69 -11.33 5.93
N ASP A 136 -20.18 -10.88 4.79
CA ASP A 136 -20.58 -9.48 4.58
C ASP A 136 -21.47 -9.33 3.35
N GLU A 137 -22.18 -8.21 3.28
CA GLU A 137 -22.95 -7.80 2.13
C GLU A 137 -22.35 -6.59 1.45
N THR A 138 -22.46 -6.57 0.14
CA THR A 138 -22.05 -5.41 -0.64
C THR A 138 -23.04 -5.08 -1.73
N GLY A 139 -23.12 -3.81 -2.12
CA GLY A 139 -23.95 -3.37 -3.24
C GLY A 139 -23.12 -2.87 -4.40
N PHE A 140 -23.60 -3.17 -5.59
CA PHE A 140 -23.01 -2.71 -6.86
C PHE A 140 -24.03 -1.87 -7.62
N ASP A 141 -23.64 -0.69 -8.04
CA ASP A 141 -24.39 0.04 -9.03
C ASP A 141 -24.13 -0.57 -10.41
N ILE A 142 -25.17 -0.86 -11.18
CA ILE A 142 -25.02 -1.45 -12.53
C ILE A 142 -24.33 -0.48 -13.48
N TYR A 143 -24.34 0.81 -13.17
CA TYR A 143 -23.74 1.84 -14.00
C TYR A 143 -22.38 2.28 -13.47
N PHE A 144 -21.33 1.87 -14.18
CA PHE A 144 -19.98 2.37 -13.93
C PHE A 144 -19.53 3.26 -15.07
N TYR A 145 -18.92 4.39 -14.77
CA TYR A 145 -18.29 5.28 -15.72
C TYR A 145 -16.82 5.51 -15.41
N ARG A 146 -16.06 5.85 -16.42
CA ARG A 146 -14.65 6.18 -16.24
C ARG A 146 -14.53 7.60 -15.75
N GLU A 147 -14.03 7.79 -14.54
CA GLU A 147 -13.86 9.08 -13.89
C GLU A 147 -12.71 9.91 -14.47
N TYR A 148 -11.74 9.24 -15.12
CA TYR A 148 -10.53 9.86 -15.63
C TYR A 148 -10.35 9.57 -17.13
N GLY A 149 -9.87 10.57 -17.87
CA GLY A 149 -9.43 10.46 -19.24
C GLY A 149 -8.12 11.20 -19.47
N ARG A 150 -7.64 11.24 -20.70
CA ARG A 150 -6.41 11.94 -21.09
C ARG A 150 -6.68 12.92 -22.21
N SER A 151 -6.17 14.16 -22.07
CA SER A 151 -6.20 15.20 -23.08
C SER A 151 -4.88 15.96 -23.14
N LEU A 152 -4.71 16.80 -24.11
CA LEU A 152 -3.59 17.73 -24.15
C LEU A 152 -3.65 18.69 -22.96
N LYS A 153 -2.48 19.15 -22.51
CA LYS A 153 -2.37 20.11 -21.40
C LYS A 153 -3.25 21.34 -21.68
N GLY A 154 -4.11 21.67 -20.72
CA GLY A 154 -5.04 22.80 -20.82
C GLY A 154 -6.38 22.50 -21.49
N GLN A 155 -6.62 21.27 -21.97
CA GLN A 155 -7.91 20.87 -22.53
C GLN A 155 -8.74 20.07 -21.51
N LEU A 156 -10.04 20.41 -21.41
CA LEU A 156 -11.00 19.70 -20.59
C LEU A 156 -11.53 18.45 -21.33
N ILE A 157 -11.62 17.35 -20.59
CA ILE A 157 -12.36 16.16 -21.04
C ILE A 157 -13.76 16.22 -20.47
N ARG A 158 -14.75 16.05 -21.33
CA ARG A 158 -16.15 15.93 -20.92
C ARG A 158 -16.65 14.54 -21.23
N GLY A 159 -17.03 13.79 -20.17
CA GLY A 159 -17.74 12.50 -20.30
C GLY A 159 -19.24 12.70 -20.13
N LYS A 160 -20.06 12.06 -20.99
CA LYS A 160 -21.49 12.00 -20.76
C LYS A 160 -21.79 10.95 -19.71
N VAL A 161 -22.34 11.35 -18.58
CA VAL A 161 -22.74 10.47 -17.48
C VAL A 161 -24.27 10.57 -17.34
N SER A 162 -24.93 9.41 -17.19
CA SER A 162 -26.38 9.42 -16.98
C SER A 162 -26.74 9.96 -15.59
N GLY A 163 -27.65 10.89 -15.52
CA GLY A 163 -28.21 11.40 -14.26
C GLY A 163 -29.34 10.53 -13.68
N ARG A 164 -29.67 9.41 -14.31
CA ARG A 164 -30.70 8.49 -13.80
C ARG A 164 -30.14 7.61 -12.69
N ARG A 165 -30.98 7.24 -11.73
CA ARG A 165 -30.67 6.18 -10.78
C ARG A 165 -30.76 4.84 -11.52
N TYR A 166 -29.70 4.07 -11.45
CA TYR A 166 -29.67 2.71 -11.98
C TYR A 166 -30.02 1.72 -10.87
N GLN A 167 -30.46 0.54 -11.32
CA GLN A 167 -30.69 -0.59 -10.44
C GLN A 167 -29.39 -0.92 -9.70
N ARG A 168 -29.53 -1.22 -8.42
CA ARG A 168 -28.45 -1.69 -7.56
C ARG A 168 -28.64 -3.20 -7.36
N ILE A 169 -27.59 -3.97 -7.61
CA ILE A 169 -27.54 -5.37 -7.27
C ILE A 169 -26.71 -5.50 -6.00
N SER A 170 -27.23 -6.20 -5.03
CA SER A 170 -26.54 -6.55 -3.79
C SER A 170 -26.02 -7.98 -3.88
N LEU A 171 -24.94 -8.26 -3.17
CA LEU A 171 -24.31 -9.57 -3.08
C LEU A 171 -24.01 -9.86 -1.62
N VAL A 172 -24.44 -11.01 -1.13
CA VAL A 172 -23.99 -11.60 0.12
C VAL A 172 -23.10 -12.78 -0.20
N ALA A 173 -22.00 -12.96 0.52
CA ALA A 173 -21.16 -14.14 0.42
C ALA A 173 -20.32 -14.31 1.68
N GLU A 174 -19.70 -15.47 1.80
CA GLU A 174 -18.65 -15.72 2.77
C GLU A 174 -17.26 -15.73 2.10
N LEU A 175 -16.24 -15.40 2.90
CA LEU A 175 -14.84 -15.54 2.52
C LEU A 175 -14.15 -16.50 3.47
N THR A 176 -13.65 -17.60 2.93
CA THR A 176 -12.80 -18.54 3.66
C THR A 176 -11.61 -18.93 2.80
N ASN A 177 -10.42 -19.04 3.38
CA ASN A 177 -9.16 -19.38 2.67
C ASN A 177 -8.87 -18.56 1.41
N GLY A 178 -9.42 -17.34 1.31
CA GLY A 178 -9.25 -16.45 0.14
C GLY A 178 -10.25 -16.68 -1.00
N GLU A 179 -11.20 -17.58 -0.84
CA GLU A 179 -12.25 -17.90 -1.79
C GLU A 179 -13.62 -17.45 -1.29
N LEU A 180 -14.47 -16.99 -2.23
CA LEU A 180 -15.87 -16.67 -1.92
C LEU A 180 -16.73 -17.92 -2.06
N ILE A 181 -17.50 -18.22 -1.02
CA ILE A 181 -18.40 -19.37 -0.97
C ILE A 181 -19.84 -18.88 -0.78
N ALA A 182 -20.82 -19.69 -1.24
CA ALA A 182 -22.24 -19.40 -1.20
C ALA A 182 -22.65 -17.98 -1.66
N PRO A 183 -22.07 -17.41 -2.74
CA PRO A 183 -22.43 -16.09 -3.20
C PRO A 183 -23.88 -16.05 -3.67
N MET A 184 -24.64 -15.08 -3.22
CA MET A 184 -26.01 -14.87 -3.64
C MET A 184 -26.26 -13.40 -3.96
N THR A 185 -26.73 -13.14 -5.16
CA THR A 185 -27.15 -11.79 -5.60
C THR A 185 -28.63 -11.57 -5.31
N TYR A 186 -28.97 -10.36 -4.94
CA TYR A 186 -30.37 -9.95 -4.69
C TYR A 186 -30.54 -8.47 -5.04
N GLU A 187 -31.77 -8.11 -5.42
CA GLU A 187 -32.10 -6.75 -5.88
C GLU A 187 -32.86 -5.93 -4.84
N GLU A 188 -33.57 -6.63 -3.96
CA GLU A 188 -34.36 -6.01 -2.89
C GLU A 188 -33.52 -5.72 -1.64
N THR A 189 -34.15 -5.14 -0.60
CA THR A 189 -33.50 -4.92 0.68
C THR A 189 -33.38 -6.26 1.43
N MET A 190 -32.22 -6.56 1.98
CA MET A 190 -31.99 -7.73 2.83
C MET A 190 -32.92 -7.64 4.06
N THR A 191 -33.72 -8.68 4.24
CA THR A 191 -34.54 -8.86 5.45
C THR A 191 -33.93 -9.92 6.35
N SER A 192 -34.29 -9.87 7.65
CA SER A 192 -33.81 -10.89 8.59
C SER A 192 -34.17 -12.29 8.15
N ASP A 193 -35.40 -12.51 7.69
CA ASP A 193 -35.87 -13.84 7.29
C ASP A 193 -35.17 -14.35 6.04
N PHE A 194 -34.87 -13.47 5.09
CA PHE A 194 -34.11 -13.81 3.89
C PHE A 194 -32.66 -14.17 4.21
N PHE A 195 -32.01 -13.36 5.05
CA PHE A 195 -30.66 -13.62 5.50
C PHE A 195 -30.55 -14.95 6.26
N GLU A 196 -31.45 -15.22 7.21
CA GLU A 196 -31.49 -16.47 7.96
C GLU A 196 -31.73 -17.67 7.04
N ALA A 197 -32.61 -17.55 6.04
CA ALA A 197 -32.85 -18.62 5.06
C ALA A 197 -31.62 -18.91 4.21
N TRP A 198 -30.90 -17.86 3.76
CA TRP A 198 -29.63 -18.01 3.06
C TRP A 198 -28.57 -18.64 3.95
N PHE A 199 -28.43 -18.15 5.18
CA PHE A 199 -27.47 -18.63 6.16
C PHE A 199 -27.66 -20.12 6.45
N GLN A 200 -28.89 -20.51 6.74
CA GLN A 200 -29.20 -21.91 7.09
C GLN A 200 -29.17 -22.88 5.89
N LYS A 201 -29.69 -22.45 4.72
CA LYS A 201 -29.89 -23.37 3.59
C LYS A 201 -28.72 -23.40 2.61
N PHE A 202 -27.98 -22.32 2.50
CA PHE A 202 -26.91 -22.20 1.51
C PHE A 202 -25.52 -22.12 2.15
N LEU A 203 -25.35 -21.37 3.24
CA LEU A 203 -24.05 -21.18 3.86
C LEU A 203 -23.65 -22.36 4.75
N LEU A 204 -24.42 -22.63 5.82
CA LEU A 204 -24.03 -23.64 6.81
C LEU A 204 -23.76 -25.03 6.22
N PRO A 205 -24.52 -25.51 5.22
CA PRO A 205 -24.26 -26.82 4.60
C PRO A 205 -22.97 -26.90 3.78
N THR A 206 -22.38 -25.78 3.39
CA THR A 206 -21.12 -25.76 2.65
C THR A 206 -19.89 -25.84 3.56
N LEU A 207 -20.06 -25.59 4.84
CA LEU A 207 -18.99 -25.61 5.84
C LEU A 207 -18.75 -27.05 6.33
N ASN A 208 -17.75 -27.70 5.75
CA ASN A 208 -17.43 -29.12 6.04
C ASN A 208 -16.62 -29.33 7.34
N THR A 209 -16.14 -28.25 7.96
CA THR A 209 -15.31 -28.28 9.16
C THR A 209 -15.81 -27.31 10.21
N PRO A 210 -15.64 -27.61 11.51
CA PRO A 210 -15.98 -26.67 12.56
C PRO A 210 -15.32 -25.33 12.34
N SER A 211 -16.14 -24.28 12.28
CA SER A 211 -15.72 -22.94 11.84
C SER A 211 -16.15 -21.86 12.84
N VAL A 212 -15.44 -20.76 12.86
CA VAL A 212 -15.85 -19.52 13.52
C VAL A 212 -16.37 -18.55 12.47
N ILE A 213 -17.66 -18.23 12.52
CA ILE A 213 -18.35 -17.34 11.60
C ILE A 213 -18.24 -15.92 12.15
N ILE A 214 -17.65 -15.03 11.37
CA ILE A 214 -17.34 -13.65 11.73
C ILE A 214 -18.14 -12.74 10.81
N MET A 215 -18.98 -11.91 11.37
CA MET A 215 -19.85 -11.00 10.64
C MET A 215 -20.14 -9.74 11.44
N ASP A 216 -20.65 -8.70 10.80
CA ASP A 216 -21.10 -7.51 11.50
C ASP A 216 -22.40 -7.77 12.29
N ASN A 217 -22.72 -6.84 13.17
CA ASN A 217 -23.95 -6.87 13.94
C ASN A 217 -24.96 -5.85 13.37
N ALA A 218 -25.28 -5.98 12.08
CA ALA A 218 -26.31 -5.14 11.45
C ALA A 218 -27.69 -5.35 12.12
N ARG A 219 -28.53 -4.33 12.10
CA ARG A 219 -29.83 -4.36 12.81
C ARG A 219 -30.78 -5.46 12.37
N PHE A 220 -30.64 -5.92 11.13
CA PHE A 220 -31.48 -7.03 10.61
C PHE A 220 -30.90 -8.41 10.93
N HIS A 221 -29.67 -8.52 11.44
CA HIS A 221 -29.10 -9.77 11.91
C HIS A 221 -29.67 -10.11 13.30
N ARG A 222 -30.50 -11.12 13.38
CA ARG A 222 -31.01 -11.64 14.65
C ARG A 222 -29.97 -12.53 15.29
N MET A 223 -28.94 -11.93 15.89
CA MET A 223 -27.73 -12.60 16.34
C MET A 223 -28.01 -13.84 17.19
N GLY A 224 -28.95 -13.78 18.13
CA GLY A 224 -29.31 -14.95 18.97
C GLY A 224 -29.85 -16.13 18.18
N LYS A 225 -30.61 -15.90 17.10
CA LYS A 225 -31.06 -16.97 16.21
C LYS A 225 -29.94 -17.54 15.35
N LEU A 226 -29.07 -16.68 14.86
CA LEU A 226 -27.89 -17.10 14.08
C LEU A 226 -26.91 -17.91 14.94
N GLU A 227 -26.77 -17.55 16.21
CA GLU A 227 -25.93 -18.29 17.16
C GLU A 227 -26.47 -19.71 17.39
N LEU A 228 -27.77 -19.87 17.59
CA LEU A 228 -28.41 -21.17 17.70
C LEU A 228 -28.23 -22.02 16.43
N LEU A 229 -28.39 -21.41 15.25
CA LEU A 229 -28.14 -22.08 13.97
C LEU A 229 -26.67 -22.52 13.84
N CYS A 230 -25.73 -21.69 14.22
CA CYS A 230 -24.31 -22.06 14.22
C CYS A 230 -24.05 -23.25 15.14
N GLU A 231 -24.62 -23.27 16.35
CA GLU A 231 -24.43 -24.34 17.31
C GLU A 231 -25.05 -25.67 16.81
N GLU A 232 -26.22 -25.61 16.17
CA GLU A 232 -26.88 -26.78 15.57
C GLU A 232 -25.98 -27.45 14.51
N PHE A 233 -25.23 -26.66 13.73
CA PHE A 233 -24.31 -27.15 12.70
C PHE A 233 -22.86 -27.34 13.19
N GLY A 234 -22.60 -27.15 14.48
CA GLY A 234 -21.26 -27.36 15.07
C GLY A 234 -20.27 -26.22 14.83
N HIS A 235 -20.76 -25.01 14.55
CA HIS A 235 -19.96 -23.81 14.34
C HIS A 235 -20.10 -22.83 15.51
N LYS A 236 -19.27 -21.79 15.52
CA LYS A 236 -19.35 -20.69 16.48
C LYS A 236 -19.56 -19.36 15.77
N LEU A 237 -20.41 -18.50 16.33
CA LEU A 237 -20.62 -17.15 15.86
C LEU A 237 -19.76 -16.16 16.67
N LEU A 238 -19.07 -15.27 15.98
CA LEU A 238 -18.25 -14.23 16.61
C LEU A 238 -18.55 -12.88 15.94
N PRO A 239 -19.41 -12.03 16.54
CA PRO A 239 -19.72 -10.72 16.01
C PRO A 239 -18.51 -9.81 15.97
N LEU A 240 -18.37 -9.04 14.89
CA LEU A 240 -17.37 -7.97 14.80
C LEU A 240 -17.68 -6.84 15.77
N PRO A 241 -16.67 -6.18 16.34
CA PRO A 241 -16.88 -4.96 17.10
C PRO A 241 -17.51 -3.87 16.21
N PRO A 242 -18.39 -3.02 16.72
CA PRO A 242 -18.91 -1.90 15.96
C PRO A 242 -17.80 -1.03 15.39
N TYR A 243 -18.00 -0.49 14.19
CA TYR A 243 -17.06 0.40 13.49
C TYR A 243 -15.65 -0.18 13.27
N SER A 244 -15.55 -1.50 13.04
CA SER A 244 -14.27 -2.20 12.93
C SER A 244 -14.15 -3.04 11.64
N PRO A 245 -14.32 -2.44 10.44
CA PRO A 245 -14.25 -3.15 9.16
C PRO A 245 -12.86 -3.71 8.85
N GLU A 246 -11.82 -3.20 9.50
CA GLU A 246 -10.45 -3.69 9.32
C GLU A 246 -10.26 -5.15 9.78
N TYR A 247 -11.16 -5.67 10.62
CA TYR A 247 -11.18 -7.07 11.04
C TYR A 247 -12.01 -7.97 10.13
N ASN A 248 -12.61 -7.41 9.07
CA ASN A 248 -13.32 -8.18 8.05
C ASN A 248 -12.54 -8.20 6.72
N PRO A 249 -11.74 -9.24 6.43
CA PRO A 249 -10.94 -9.31 5.21
C PRO A 249 -11.75 -9.34 3.91
N ILE A 250 -13.04 -9.72 3.94
CA ILE A 250 -13.93 -9.77 2.77
C ILE A 250 -14.10 -8.39 2.12
N GLU A 251 -13.96 -7.31 2.88
CA GLU A 251 -13.99 -5.93 2.38
C GLU A 251 -12.93 -5.66 1.29
N LYS A 252 -11.78 -6.30 1.37
CA LYS A 252 -10.74 -6.23 0.33
C LYS A 252 -11.18 -6.95 -0.95
N THR A 253 -11.90 -8.03 -0.79
CA THR A 253 -12.48 -8.80 -1.92
C THR A 253 -13.55 -7.98 -2.62
N TRP A 254 -14.42 -7.30 -1.86
CA TRP A 254 -15.39 -6.36 -2.43
C TRP A 254 -14.73 -5.23 -3.22
N ALA A 255 -13.67 -4.65 -2.67
CA ALA A 255 -12.90 -3.62 -3.38
C ALA A 255 -12.28 -4.15 -4.68
N HIS A 256 -11.79 -5.40 -4.69
CA HIS A 256 -11.28 -6.06 -5.89
C HIS A 256 -12.37 -6.27 -6.93
N ILE A 257 -13.51 -6.82 -6.55
CA ILE A 257 -14.66 -7.03 -7.45
C ILE A 257 -15.16 -5.71 -8.03
N LYS A 258 -15.34 -4.67 -7.18
CA LYS A 258 -15.76 -3.33 -7.64
C LYS A 258 -14.78 -2.74 -8.66
N LYS A 259 -13.48 -2.93 -8.45
CA LYS A 259 -12.45 -2.48 -9.39
C LYS A 259 -12.49 -3.27 -10.71
N HIS A 260 -12.71 -4.59 -10.64
CA HIS A 260 -12.87 -5.44 -11.80
C HIS A 260 -14.09 -5.03 -12.64
N LEU A 261 -15.25 -4.91 -12.01
CA LEU A 261 -16.50 -4.49 -12.64
C LEU A 261 -16.37 -3.13 -13.35
N LYS A 262 -15.74 -2.13 -12.71
CA LYS A 262 -15.46 -0.83 -13.36
C LYS A 262 -14.67 -0.96 -14.67
N LYS A 263 -13.84 -2.00 -14.79
CA LYS A 263 -13.02 -2.25 -15.99
C LYS A 263 -13.77 -2.99 -17.07
N VAL A 264 -14.51 -4.04 -16.72
CA VAL A 264 -15.04 -5.00 -17.69
C VAL A 264 -16.50 -4.77 -18.07
N LEU A 265 -17.31 -4.19 -17.17
CA LEU A 265 -18.75 -3.99 -17.40
C LEU A 265 -19.08 -3.25 -18.72
N PRO A 266 -18.29 -2.24 -19.17
CA PRO A 266 -18.55 -1.59 -20.45
C PRO A 266 -18.39 -2.50 -21.69
N SER A 267 -17.74 -3.65 -21.56
CA SER A 267 -17.52 -4.62 -22.65
C SER A 267 -18.32 -5.91 -22.49
N CYS A 268 -19.11 -6.05 -21.43
CA CYS A 268 -19.99 -7.19 -21.18
C CYS A 268 -21.44 -6.85 -21.57
N ASN A 269 -22.21 -7.86 -21.94
CA ASN A 269 -23.63 -7.69 -22.29
C ASN A 269 -24.52 -7.58 -21.05
N THR A 270 -24.12 -8.23 -19.94
CA THR A 270 -24.85 -8.26 -18.70
C THR A 270 -23.96 -8.02 -17.50
N PHE A 271 -24.56 -7.56 -16.40
CA PHE A 271 -23.86 -7.40 -15.12
C PHE A 271 -23.32 -8.76 -14.60
N TYR A 272 -24.10 -9.82 -14.75
CA TYR A 272 -23.73 -11.15 -14.29
C TYR A 272 -22.54 -11.72 -15.07
N GLU A 273 -22.49 -11.50 -16.40
CA GLU A 273 -21.32 -11.85 -17.21
C GLU A 273 -20.05 -11.16 -16.69
N ALA A 274 -20.16 -9.86 -16.41
CA ALA A 274 -19.05 -9.09 -15.84
C ALA A 274 -18.66 -9.57 -14.44
N LEU A 275 -19.62 -9.89 -13.60
CA LEU A 275 -19.39 -10.37 -12.24
C LEU A 275 -18.69 -11.74 -12.25
N LEU A 276 -19.19 -12.69 -13.02
CA LEU A 276 -18.63 -14.04 -13.15
C LEU A 276 -17.24 -14.06 -13.81
N SER A 277 -16.90 -13.05 -14.60
CA SER A 277 -15.55 -12.92 -15.17
C SER A 277 -14.47 -12.54 -14.12
N CYS A 278 -14.86 -12.22 -12.88
CA CYS A 278 -13.92 -11.94 -11.81
C CYS A 278 -13.31 -13.24 -11.29
N SER A 279 -11.97 -13.24 -11.11
CA SER A 279 -11.23 -14.40 -10.60
C SER A 279 -11.68 -14.88 -9.22
N CYS A 280 -12.42 -14.07 -8.48
CA CYS A 280 -13.01 -14.46 -7.19
C CYS A 280 -14.13 -15.51 -7.32
N PHE A 281 -14.65 -15.75 -8.54
CA PHE A 281 -15.74 -16.68 -8.85
C PHE A 281 -15.31 -17.83 -9.78
N ASN A 282 -14.01 -18.08 -9.93
CA ASN A 282 -13.46 -19.07 -10.88
C ASN A 282 -13.81 -20.57 -10.57
N TRP A 283 -14.65 -20.82 -9.60
CA TRP A 283 -15.08 -22.16 -9.20
C TRP A 283 -16.54 -22.50 -9.58
N LEU A 284 -17.20 -21.62 -10.36
CA LEU A 284 -18.54 -21.84 -10.94
C LEU A 284 -18.44 -22.44 -12.32
#